data_3a8ecc2e2ae0b97ac56c9b41c0bb3c53
#
_entry.id   3a8ecc2e2ae0b97ac56c9b41c0bb3c53
#
_cell.length_a   1.000
_cell.length_b   1.000
_cell.length_c   1.000
_cell.angle_alpha   90.00
_cell.angle_beta   90.00
_cell.angle_gamma   90.00
#
_symmetry.space_group_name_H-M   'P 1'
#
loop_
_entity.id
_entity.type
_entity.pdbx_description
1 polymer ?
#
loop_
_entity_poly.entity_id
_entity_poly.type
_entity_poly.pdbx_seq_one_letter_code
_entity_poly.pdbx_strand_id
1 'polypeptide(L)'
;MFSGLLLGAKVQLDIAEIVARSVHLEHSNLHDGSEFILSGIETIKNEDLDLMYIFHLIPEGFIMVPADDQAVPNLAFGFDHPFESENMPHNLQALIDQYKMELQTLINNQAEPSDELTEKWDYYLSGNVLPSRDRDVSPLMDAKFDQGGSWNNGVTSAIGFNGPVGCVAVAMSQVMHYWKHPEHGTGSTYYTENDYGYIEVDFEDAFYDFDNMAATYATSPSQLLLFHTGVSVNMDYDNSGSGAYVVGGYPSAFYAMENFFAYSSDISYQWKDNHTDNEYRDIIKNELDHNRPVISQGYGSGQGGGHAWNFDGY
;
A
#
# COMPACT_ATOMS: atom_id res chain seq x y z
N MET A 1 -23.31 5.62 30.94
CA MET A 1 -22.58 4.47 31.52
C MET A 1 -22.58 3.40 30.45
N PHE A 2 -21.63 3.46 29.52
CA PHE A 2 -21.43 2.37 28.56
C PHE A 2 -20.72 1.25 29.32
N SER A 3 -21.40 0.12 29.39
CA SER A 3 -20.82 -1.11 29.94
C SER A 3 -19.62 -1.47 29.06
N GLY A 4 -18.45 -1.65 29.67
CA GLY A 4 -17.24 -1.96 28.95
C GLY A 4 -17.46 -3.09 27.95
N LEU A 5 -16.92 -2.91 26.74
CA LEU A 5 -16.75 -3.99 25.79
C LEU A 5 -16.03 -5.12 26.52
N LEU A 6 -16.63 -6.29 26.54
CA LEU A 6 -15.98 -7.51 26.98
C LEU A 6 -14.91 -7.86 25.94
N LEU A 7 -13.72 -8.01 26.42
CA LEU A 7 -12.45 -8.31 25.75
C LEU A 7 -12.61 -9.37 24.62
N GLY A 8 -12.08 -9.08 23.44
CA GLY A 8 -12.18 -9.96 22.27
C GLY A 8 -13.60 -10.06 21.70
N ALA A 9 -14.28 -8.93 21.58
CA ALA A 9 -15.69 -8.88 21.21
C ALA A 9 -15.88 -8.51 19.74
N LYS A 10 -16.82 -9.24 19.10
CA LYS A 10 -17.32 -8.88 17.79
C LYS A 10 -17.87 -7.45 17.80
N VAL A 11 -17.34 -6.61 16.92
CA VAL A 11 -17.84 -5.26 16.67
C VAL A 11 -19.10 -5.36 15.81
N GLN A 12 -20.24 -4.90 16.34
CA GLN A 12 -21.49 -4.87 15.60
C GLN A 12 -21.49 -3.69 14.62
N LEU A 13 -22.29 -3.79 13.57
CA LEU A 13 -22.33 -2.80 12.48
C LEU A 13 -22.64 -1.37 12.98
N ASP A 14 -23.54 -1.22 13.95
CA ASP A 14 -23.90 0.08 14.55
C ASP A 14 -22.72 0.70 15.32
N ILE A 15 -21.91 -0.10 15.99
CA ILE A 15 -20.68 0.32 16.66
C ILE A 15 -19.62 0.73 15.60
N ALA A 16 -19.46 -0.09 14.56
CA ALA A 16 -18.55 0.22 13.46
C ALA A 16 -18.93 1.54 12.74
N GLU A 17 -20.23 1.83 12.60
CA GLU A 17 -20.68 3.10 12.02
C GLU A 17 -20.32 4.32 12.89
N ILE A 18 -20.35 4.18 14.23
CA ILE A 18 -19.88 5.25 15.14
C ILE A 18 -18.39 5.52 14.89
N VAL A 19 -17.58 4.48 14.77
CA VAL A 19 -16.15 4.61 14.45
C VAL A 19 -15.97 5.27 13.09
N ALA A 20 -16.69 4.84 12.05
CA ALA A 20 -16.59 5.42 10.72
C ALA A 20 -16.94 6.93 10.71
N ARG A 21 -17.98 7.33 11.45
CA ARG A 21 -18.34 8.77 11.62
C ARG A 21 -17.24 9.54 12.34
N SER A 22 -16.61 8.94 13.32
CA SER A 22 -15.52 9.55 14.08
C SER A 22 -14.26 9.72 13.22
N VAL A 23 -13.92 8.71 12.41
CA VAL A 23 -12.81 8.79 11.42
C VAL A 23 -13.08 9.88 10.39
N HIS A 24 -14.29 9.95 9.86
CA HIS A 24 -14.68 11.01 8.92
C HIS A 24 -14.56 12.40 9.54
N LEU A 25 -14.97 12.58 10.81
CA LEU A 25 -14.82 13.85 11.51
C LEU A 25 -13.36 14.21 11.78
N GLU A 26 -12.55 13.24 12.19
CA GLU A 26 -11.11 13.43 12.45
C GLU A 26 -10.38 13.96 11.23
N HIS A 27 -10.70 13.42 10.05
CA HIS A 27 -10.08 13.77 8.77
C HIS A 27 -10.90 14.77 7.93
N SER A 28 -11.70 15.61 8.60
CA SER A 28 -12.59 16.56 7.92
C SER A 28 -11.88 17.58 7.02
N ASN A 29 -10.60 17.80 7.23
CA ASN A 29 -9.72 18.62 6.39
C ASN A 29 -9.40 17.97 5.02
N LEU A 30 -9.52 16.64 4.88
CA LEU A 30 -9.28 15.92 3.62
C LEU A 30 -10.49 15.89 2.67
N HIS A 31 -11.67 16.31 3.15
CA HIS A 31 -12.91 16.30 2.37
C HIS A 31 -13.71 17.60 2.49
N ASP A 32 -13.03 18.75 2.76
CA ASP A 32 -13.60 20.09 2.87
C ASP A 32 -14.80 20.20 3.86
N GLY A 33 -14.81 19.34 4.91
CA GLY A 33 -15.87 19.30 5.91
C GLY A 33 -17.23 18.82 5.37
N SER A 34 -17.25 18.01 4.29
CA SER A 34 -18.46 17.39 3.77
C SER A 34 -19.20 16.58 4.85
N GLU A 35 -20.51 16.44 4.72
CA GLU A 35 -21.30 15.64 5.66
C GLU A 35 -21.03 14.14 5.46
N PHE A 36 -21.08 13.37 6.57
CA PHE A 36 -21.01 11.91 6.52
C PHE A 36 -22.33 11.35 5.95
N ILE A 37 -22.35 11.06 4.67
CA ILE A 37 -23.50 10.48 3.96
C ILE A 37 -23.09 9.15 3.34
N LEU A 38 -23.80 8.08 3.67
CA LEU A 38 -23.52 6.74 3.13
C LEU A 38 -24.26 6.51 1.80
N SER A 39 -23.56 5.97 0.82
CA SER A 39 -24.16 5.37 -0.38
C SER A 39 -24.45 3.88 -0.19
N GLY A 40 -23.74 3.21 0.71
CA GLY A 40 -23.90 1.81 1.03
C GLY A 40 -22.94 1.33 2.09
N ILE A 41 -23.16 0.11 2.56
CA ILE A 41 -22.25 -0.59 3.47
C ILE A 41 -22.00 -1.99 2.91
N GLU A 42 -20.74 -2.37 2.78
CA GLU A 42 -20.33 -3.70 2.39
C GLU A 42 -19.73 -4.42 3.59
N THR A 43 -20.04 -5.71 3.75
CA THR A 43 -19.43 -6.56 4.79
C THR A 43 -18.55 -7.60 4.12
N ILE A 44 -17.26 -7.51 4.39
CA ILE A 44 -16.29 -8.52 3.96
C ILE A 44 -16.31 -9.68 4.95
N LYS A 45 -16.51 -10.88 4.42
CA LYS A 45 -16.66 -12.10 5.21
C LYS A 45 -15.64 -13.17 4.81
N ASN A 46 -15.36 -14.08 5.74
CA ASN A 46 -14.85 -15.40 5.45
C ASN A 46 -15.88 -16.42 5.95
N GLU A 47 -16.52 -17.16 5.03
CA GLU A 47 -17.69 -17.99 5.31
C GLU A 47 -18.80 -17.17 6.01
N ASP A 48 -19.19 -17.56 7.24
CA ASP A 48 -20.21 -16.87 8.03
C ASP A 48 -19.63 -15.80 9.00
N LEU A 49 -18.32 -15.61 9.00
CA LEU A 49 -17.62 -14.70 9.88
C LEU A 49 -17.45 -13.32 9.23
N ASP A 50 -18.03 -12.29 9.82
CA ASP A 50 -17.77 -10.92 9.43
C ASP A 50 -16.33 -10.55 9.83
N LEU A 51 -15.52 -10.03 8.90
CA LEU A 51 -14.14 -9.64 9.13
C LEU A 51 -14.00 -8.12 9.22
N MET A 52 -14.64 -7.39 8.31
CA MET A 52 -14.61 -5.93 8.31
C MET A 52 -15.84 -5.36 7.58
N TYR A 53 -16.13 -4.11 7.86
CA TYR A 53 -17.17 -3.32 7.23
C TYR A 53 -16.54 -2.20 6.40
N ILE A 54 -17.07 -1.98 5.20
CA ILE A 54 -16.67 -0.89 4.31
C ILE A 54 -17.86 0.04 4.18
N PHE A 55 -17.70 1.27 4.67
CA PHE A 55 -18.69 2.34 4.57
C PHE A 55 -18.38 3.18 3.34
N HIS A 56 -19.25 3.10 2.31
CA HIS A 56 -19.11 3.88 1.09
C HIS A 56 -19.76 5.25 1.27
N LEU A 57 -19.05 6.31 0.93
CA LEU A 57 -19.46 7.70 1.16
C LEU A 57 -19.99 8.37 -0.11
N ILE A 58 -20.73 9.46 0.06
CA ILE A 58 -21.19 10.38 -0.99
C ILE A 58 -20.48 11.74 -0.78
N PRO A 59 -19.93 12.38 -1.85
CA PRO A 59 -20.00 11.98 -3.27
C PRO A 59 -19.09 10.81 -3.64
N GLU A 60 -18.02 10.60 -2.95
CA GLU A 60 -17.05 9.50 -3.10
C GLU A 60 -16.30 9.29 -1.78
N GLY A 61 -15.62 8.15 -1.68
CA GLY A 61 -14.82 7.79 -0.52
C GLY A 61 -15.30 6.53 0.18
N PHE A 62 -14.49 6.08 1.11
CA PHE A 62 -14.77 4.91 1.92
C PHE A 62 -14.06 4.97 3.27
N ILE A 63 -14.56 4.19 4.23
CA ILE A 63 -13.91 3.94 5.53
C ILE A 63 -14.04 2.47 5.83
N MET A 64 -12.94 1.83 6.23
CA MET A 64 -12.89 0.41 6.60
C MET A 64 -12.72 0.26 8.11
N VAL A 65 -13.64 -0.46 8.74
CA VAL A 65 -13.65 -0.74 10.17
C VAL A 65 -13.66 -2.24 10.40
N PRO A 66 -12.80 -2.80 11.26
CA PRO A 66 -12.79 -4.24 11.53
C PRO A 66 -14.07 -4.67 12.27
N ALA A 67 -14.46 -5.93 12.09
CA ALA A 67 -15.59 -6.53 12.81
C ALA A 67 -15.19 -7.14 14.17
N ASP A 68 -13.98 -6.85 14.65
CA ASP A 68 -13.46 -7.32 15.93
C ASP A 68 -12.55 -6.27 16.58
N ASP A 69 -12.67 -6.07 17.90
CA ASP A 69 -11.96 -5.04 18.65
C ASP A 69 -10.49 -5.37 18.96
N GLN A 70 -10.03 -6.55 18.60
CA GLN A 70 -8.62 -6.93 18.65
C GLN A 70 -7.78 -6.29 17.52
N ALA A 71 -8.44 -5.70 16.52
CA ALA A 71 -7.78 -4.93 15.47
C ALA A 71 -7.90 -3.42 15.73
N VAL A 72 -7.03 -2.63 15.09
CA VAL A 72 -7.13 -1.16 15.15
C VAL A 72 -8.48 -0.70 14.59
N PRO A 73 -9.15 0.29 15.22
CA PRO A 73 -10.53 0.67 14.87
C PRO A 73 -10.71 1.23 13.47
N ASN A 74 -9.66 1.73 12.84
CA ASN A 74 -9.64 2.21 11.47
C ASN A 74 -8.57 1.45 10.68
N LEU A 75 -8.98 0.62 9.70
CA LEU A 75 -8.07 -0.15 8.86
C LEU A 75 -7.59 0.66 7.65
N ALA A 76 -8.49 1.43 7.05
CA ALA A 76 -8.21 2.28 5.90
C ALA A 76 -9.35 3.28 5.67
N PHE A 77 -9.03 4.38 5.00
CA PHE A 77 -10.02 5.34 4.50
C PHE A 77 -9.48 6.05 3.24
N GLY A 78 -10.39 6.63 2.48
CA GLY A 78 -10.09 7.53 1.38
C GLY A 78 -11.31 8.40 1.11
N PHE A 79 -11.11 9.67 0.71
CA PHE A 79 -12.21 10.62 0.50
C PHE A 79 -12.27 11.17 -0.93
N ASP A 80 -11.35 10.75 -1.79
CA ASP A 80 -11.19 11.23 -3.17
C ASP A 80 -11.48 10.15 -4.22
N HIS A 81 -11.73 8.91 -3.79
CA HIS A 81 -12.04 7.78 -4.67
C HIS A 81 -12.99 6.79 -3.98
N PRO A 82 -13.90 6.14 -4.72
CA PRO A 82 -14.68 5.03 -4.19
C PRO A 82 -13.78 3.81 -3.95
N PHE A 83 -14.15 2.96 -3.00
CA PHE A 83 -13.61 1.61 -2.91
C PHE A 83 -14.43 0.70 -3.83
N GLU A 84 -13.76 0.00 -4.74
CA GLU A 84 -14.37 -0.97 -5.64
C GLU A 84 -13.88 -2.37 -5.26
N SER A 85 -14.77 -3.22 -4.73
CA SER A 85 -14.48 -4.60 -4.36
C SER A 85 -14.39 -5.54 -5.57
N GLU A 86 -14.95 -5.12 -6.71
CA GLU A 86 -14.85 -5.85 -7.98
C GLU A 86 -13.71 -5.26 -8.83
N ASN A 87 -12.90 -6.13 -9.44
CA ASN A 87 -11.77 -5.75 -10.29
C ASN A 87 -10.68 -4.90 -9.59
N MET A 88 -10.43 -5.19 -8.31
CA MET A 88 -9.35 -4.53 -7.59
C MET A 88 -7.99 -4.69 -8.30
N PRO A 89 -7.14 -3.65 -8.32
CA PRO A 89 -5.74 -3.80 -8.67
C PRO A 89 -5.07 -4.89 -7.81
N HIS A 90 -4.14 -5.64 -8.39
CA HIS A 90 -3.53 -6.79 -7.71
C HIS A 90 -2.89 -6.46 -6.37
N ASN A 91 -2.27 -5.28 -6.25
CA ASN A 91 -1.69 -4.79 -5.01
C ASN A 91 -2.75 -4.51 -3.93
N LEU A 92 -3.88 -3.92 -4.29
CA LEU A 92 -5.00 -3.70 -3.37
C LEU A 92 -5.66 -5.03 -2.98
N GLN A 93 -5.86 -5.95 -3.95
CA GLN A 93 -6.35 -7.29 -3.67
C GLN A 93 -5.47 -8.02 -2.65
N ALA A 94 -4.14 -7.98 -2.83
CA ALA A 94 -3.18 -8.59 -1.91
C ALA A 94 -3.28 -7.98 -0.50
N LEU A 95 -3.41 -6.65 -0.37
CA LEU A 95 -3.60 -5.97 0.92
C LEU A 95 -4.91 -6.39 1.60
N ILE A 96 -6.01 -6.45 0.86
CA ILE A 96 -7.31 -6.88 1.40
C ILE A 96 -7.26 -8.35 1.82
N ASP A 97 -6.62 -9.21 1.05
CA ASP A 97 -6.46 -10.63 1.41
C ASP A 97 -5.57 -10.80 2.64
N GLN A 98 -4.55 -9.96 2.81
CA GLN A 98 -3.76 -9.93 4.05
C GLN A 98 -4.60 -9.48 5.24
N TYR A 99 -5.38 -8.41 5.14
CA TYR A 99 -6.31 -8.00 6.19
C TYR A 99 -7.28 -9.12 6.57
N LYS A 100 -7.84 -9.84 5.60
CA LYS A 100 -8.71 -10.99 5.88
C LYS A 100 -7.99 -12.05 6.69
N MET A 101 -6.76 -12.42 6.32
CA MET A 101 -5.98 -13.42 7.05
C MET A 101 -5.65 -12.98 8.48
N GLU A 102 -5.22 -11.73 8.65
CA GLU A 102 -4.87 -11.19 9.95
C GLU A 102 -6.09 -11.10 10.87
N LEU A 103 -7.19 -10.54 10.40
CA LEU A 103 -8.44 -10.45 11.15
C LEU A 103 -8.98 -11.83 11.52
N GLN A 104 -8.95 -12.78 10.57
CA GLN A 104 -9.33 -14.17 10.87
C GLN A 104 -8.45 -14.77 11.97
N THR A 105 -7.16 -14.50 11.94
CA THR A 105 -6.21 -14.98 12.95
C THR A 105 -6.47 -14.37 14.31
N LEU A 106 -6.70 -13.05 14.36
CA LEU A 106 -7.05 -12.34 15.61
C LEU A 106 -8.33 -12.88 16.22
N ILE A 107 -9.40 -12.98 15.44
CA ILE A 107 -10.69 -13.50 15.88
C ILE A 107 -10.57 -14.95 16.42
N ASN A 108 -9.81 -15.80 15.75
CA ASN A 108 -9.59 -17.18 16.17
C ASN A 108 -8.77 -17.28 17.47
N ASN A 109 -7.81 -16.38 17.66
CA ASN A 109 -6.94 -16.40 18.84
C ASN A 109 -7.63 -15.87 20.11
N GLN A 110 -8.70 -15.09 19.97
CA GLN A 110 -9.46 -14.50 21.10
C GLN A 110 -8.55 -13.84 22.16
N ALA A 111 -7.49 -13.18 21.73
CA ALA A 111 -6.57 -12.49 22.63
C ALA A 111 -7.23 -11.24 23.22
N GLU A 112 -6.82 -10.84 24.41
CA GLU A 112 -7.25 -9.54 24.96
C GLU A 112 -6.56 -8.40 24.20
N PRO A 113 -7.30 -7.35 23.76
CA PRO A 113 -6.66 -6.18 23.18
C PRO A 113 -5.72 -5.52 24.21
N SER A 114 -4.64 -4.92 23.71
CA SER A 114 -3.75 -4.13 24.58
C SER A 114 -4.45 -2.90 25.13
N ASP A 115 -3.93 -2.33 26.24
CA ASP A 115 -4.45 -1.08 26.80
C ASP A 115 -4.45 0.04 25.73
N GLU A 116 -3.40 0.15 24.92
CA GLU A 116 -3.29 1.14 23.83
C GLU A 116 -4.40 0.94 22.78
N LEU A 117 -4.71 -0.29 22.43
CA LEU A 117 -5.76 -0.59 21.46
C LEU A 117 -7.14 -0.26 22.03
N THR A 118 -7.36 -0.59 23.31
CA THR A 118 -8.60 -0.24 24.01
C THR A 118 -8.79 1.29 24.08
N GLU A 119 -7.74 2.06 24.37
CA GLU A 119 -7.79 3.52 24.37
C GLU A 119 -8.12 4.09 22.98
N LYS A 120 -7.62 3.49 21.89
CA LYS A 120 -7.96 3.89 20.51
C LYS A 120 -9.46 3.66 20.20
N TRP A 121 -10.00 2.51 20.60
CA TRP A 121 -11.42 2.23 20.44
C TRP A 121 -12.28 3.20 21.26
N ASP A 122 -11.94 3.42 22.55
CA ASP A 122 -12.64 4.36 23.42
C ASP A 122 -12.62 5.79 22.86
N TYR A 123 -11.51 6.21 22.25
CA TYR A 123 -11.39 7.52 21.60
C TYR A 123 -12.44 7.69 20.47
N TYR A 124 -12.50 6.75 19.51
CA TYR A 124 -13.47 6.85 18.43
C TYR A 124 -14.92 6.66 18.88
N LEU A 125 -15.16 5.87 19.92
CA LEU A 125 -16.51 5.64 20.47
C LEU A 125 -16.99 6.76 21.37
N SER A 126 -16.11 7.62 21.86
CA SER A 126 -16.43 8.69 22.81
C SER A 126 -17.36 9.76 22.25
N GLY A 127 -17.40 9.92 20.93
CA GLY A 127 -18.06 11.03 20.23
C GLY A 127 -17.37 12.40 20.44
N ASN A 128 -16.18 12.41 21.06
CA ASN A 128 -15.40 13.62 21.32
C ASN A 128 -14.16 13.72 20.43
N VAL A 129 -14.20 13.08 19.28
CA VAL A 129 -13.13 13.13 18.28
C VAL A 129 -13.04 14.57 17.76
N LEU A 130 -11.84 15.10 17.71
CA LEU A 130 -11.58 16.44 17.18
C LEU A 130 -10.99 16.29 15.76
N PRO A 131 -11.30 17.23 14.86
CA PRO A 131 -10.60 17.32 13.59
C PRO A 131 -9.09 17.34 13.78
N SER A 132 -8.38 16.54 13.00
CA SER A 132 -6.92 16.54 13.02
C SER A 132 -6.41 17.97 12.76
N ARG A 133 -5.45 18.39 13.57
CA ARG A 133 -4.73 19.65 13.39
C ARG A 133 -3.37 19.44 12.75
N ASP A 134 -3.03 18.19 12.49
CA ASP A 134 -1.80 17.86 11.81
C ASP A 134 -1.83 18.46 10.41
N ARG A 135 -0.69 18.92 9.97
CA ARG A 135 -0.53 19.37 8.59
C ARG A 135 -0.54 18.14 7.71
N ASP A 136 -1.67 17.90 7.05
CA ASP A 136 -1.78 16.79 6.13
C ASP A 136 -0.97 17.08 4.86
N VAL A 137 -0.33 16.06 4.35
CA VAL A 137 0.32 16.05 3.03
C VAL A 137 -0.59 15.30 2.09
N SER A 138 -1.17 16.00 1.12
CA SER A 138 -1.93 15.36 0.04
C SER A 138 -1.05 14.37 -0.72
N PRO A 139 -1.64 13.31 -1.31
CA PRO A 139 -0.87 12.37 -2.12
C PRO A 139 0.06 13.07 -3.09
N LEU A 140 1.35 12.76 -3.02
CA LEU A 140 2.39 13.38 -3.86
C LEU A 140 2.39 12.81 -5.27
N MET A 141 2.05 11.51 -5.39
CA MET A 141 2.14 10.76 -6.63
C MET A 141 0.77 10.62 -7.28
N ASP A 142 0.68 10.93 -8.55
CA ASP A 142 -0.52 10.70 -9.39
C ASP A 142 -0.50 9.35 -10.12
N ALA A 143 0.67 8.67 -10.16
CA ALA A 143 0.87 7.42 -10.86
C ALA A 143 0.13 6.26 -10.19
N LYS A 144 -0.86 5.69 -10.90
CA LYS A 144 -1.65 4.52 -10.51
C LYS A 144 -1.18 3.26 -11.24
N PHE A 145 0.13 3.04 -11.27
CA PHE A 145 0.72 1.86 -11.93
C PHE A 145 0.27 0.59 -11.19
N ASP A 146 0.00 -0.45 -11.96
CA ASP A 146 -0.46 -1.75 -11.47
C ASP A 146 0.49 -2.88 -11.92
N GLN A 147 0.33 -4.05 -11.34
CA GLN A 147 1.15 -5.21 -11.62
C GLN A 147 0.64 -6.05 -12.80
N GLY A 148 -0.62 -5.89 -13.16
CA GLY A 148 -1.30 -6.78 -14.10
C GLY A 148 -1.80 -6.11 -15.38
N GLY A 149 -2.53 -6.88 -16.18
CA GLY A 149 -3.13 -6.40 -17.41
C GLY A 149 -2.10 -5.83 -18.38
N SER A 150 -2.40 -4.67 -18.97
CA SER A 150 -1.50 -4.02 -19.93
C SER A 150 -0.20 -3.47 -19.31
N TRP A 151 -0.11 -3.32 -17.99
CA TRP A 151 1.11 -2.91 -17.31
C TRP A 151 2.24 -3.94 -17.45
N ASN A 152 1.87 -5.25 -17.53
CA ASN A 152 2.82 -6.34 -17.67
C ASN A 152 3.33 -6.55 -19.13
N ASN A 153 2.83 -5.84 -20.12
CA ASN A 153 3.17 -6.08 -21.53
C ASN A 153 4.67 -5.95 -21.83
N GLY A 154 5.41 -5.12 -21.08
CA GLY A 154 6.87 -5.03 -21.22
C GLY A 154 7.55 -6.34 -20.87
N VAL A 155 7.19 -6.94 -19.75
CA VAL A 155 7.70 -8.25 -19.30
C VAL A 155 7.24 -9.35 -20.24
N THR A 156 5.95 -9.39 -20.60
CA THR A 156 5.42 -10.38 -21.54
C THR A 156 6.16 -10.35 -22.89
N SER A 157 6.45 -9.16 -23.40
CA SER A 157 7.15 -9.00 -24.68
C SER A 157 8.61 -9.42 -24.59
N ALA A 158 9.26 -9.20 -23.45
CA ALA A 158 10.67 -9.50 -23.26
C ALA A 158 10.95 -10.98 -22.98
N ILE A 159 10.17 -11.61 -22.10
CA ILE A 159 10.45 -12.96 -21.59
C ILE A 159 9.26 -13.94 -21.71
N GLY A 160 8.11 -13.50 -22.23
CA GLY A 160 6.91 -14.34 -22.38
C GLY A 160 6.09 -14.57 -21.11
N PHE A 161 6.46 -13.96 -19.99
CA PHE A 161 5.71 -14.04 -18.73
C PHE A 161 4.45 -13.18 -18.79
N ASN A 162 3.29 -13.75 -18.43
CA ASN A 162 2.00 -13.08 -18.46
C ASN A 162 1.31 -13.10 -17.07
N GLY A 163 2.06 -12.78 -16.04
CA GLY A 163 1.62 -12.65 -14.66
C GLY A 163 1.94 -11.27 -14.09
N PRO A 164 1.86 -11.07 -12.77
CA PRO A 164 2.10 -9.78 -12.15
C PRO A 164 3.56 -9.34 -12.29
N VAL A 165 3.79 -8.10 -12.71
CA VAL A 165 5.15 -7.53 -12.87
C VAL A 165 5.93 -7.41 -11.56
N GLY A 166 5.26 -7.49 -10.41
CA GLY A 166 5.84 -7.45 -9.07
C GLY A 166 5.68 -6.09 -8.38
N CYS A 167 5.29 -6.15 -7.10
CA CYS A 167 4.99 -4.95 -6.30
C CYS A 167 6.22 -4.03 -6.12
N VAL A 168 7.42 -4.61 -6.02
CA VAL A 168 8.67 -3.84 -5.90
C VAL A 168 8.93 -3.03 -7.17
N ALA A 169 8.73 -3.63 -8.35
CA ALA A 169 8.86 -2.92 -9.62
C ALA A 169 7.87 -1.77 -9.74
N VAL A 170 6.61 -1.98 -9.31
CA VAL A 170 5.58 -0.93 -9.29
C VAL A 170 5.97 0.20 -8.35
N ALA A 171 6.35 -0.10 -7.10
CA ALA A 171 6.71 0.91 -6.12
C ALA A 171 7.90 1.77 -6.57
N MET A 172 8.95 1.13 -7.12
CA MET A 172 10.10 1.85 -7.71
C MET A 172 9.67 2.74 -8.86
N SER A 173 8.90 2.19 -9.81
CA SER A 173 8.47 2.90 -11.03
C SER A 173 7.59 4.11 -10.73
N GLN A 174 6.72 4.03 -9.72
CA GLN A 174 5.89 5.17 -9.29
C GLN A 174 6.74 6.30 -8.71
N VAL A 175 7.74 5.99 -7.87
CA VAL A 175 8.67 7.00 -7.33
C VAL A 175 9.52 7.60 -8.46
N MET A 176 10.01 6.80 -9.40
CA MET A 176 10.76 7.28 -10.56
C MET A 176 9.89 8.17 -11.47
N HIS A 177 8.61 7.82 -11.66
CA HIS A 177 7.65 8.65 -12.39
C HIS A 177 7.40 10.00 -11.70
N TYR A 178 7.25 10.02 -10.38
CA TYR A 178 7.08 11.24 -9.60
C TYR A 178 8.26 12.22 -9.79
N TRP A 179 9.49 11.71 -9.68
CA TRP A 179 10.68 12.52 -9.85
C TRP A 179 11.05 12.78 -11.31
N LYS A 180 10.43 12.07 -12.26
CA LYS A 180 10.84 12.01 -13.68
C LYS A 180 12.34 11.76 -13.82
N HIS A 181 12.85 10.80 -13.07
CA HIS A 181 14.28 10.53 -12.93
C HIS A 181 14.57 9.02 -12.82
N PRO A 182 15.68 8.56 -13.44
CA PRO A 182 16.52 9.27 -14.42
C PRO A 182 15.92 9.15 -15.83
N GLU A 183 16.33 10.01 -16.78
CA GLU A 183 16.01 9.84 -18.21
C GLU A 183 16.75 8.63 -18.81
N HIS A 184 17.97 8.36 -18.36
CA HIS A 184 18.78 7.19 -18.69
C HIS A 184 19.31 6.57 -17.40
N GLY A 185 19.34 5.24 -17.34
CA GLY A 185 19.97 4.54 -16.23
C GLY A 185 21.48 4.47 -16.38
N THR A 186 22.11 3.62 -15.58
CA THR A 186 23.57 3.45 -15.56
C THR A 186 23.93 1.96 -15.63
N GLY A 187 24.78 1.61 -16.57
CA GLY A 187 25.31 0.25 -16.75
C GLY A 187 24.24 -0.79 -17.08
N SER A 188 24.53 -2.05 -16.83
CA SER A 188 23.68 -3.18 -17.16
C SER A 188 23.65 -4.21 -16.03
N THR A 189 22.64 -5.08 -16.04
CA THR A 189 22.57 -6.25 -15.17
C THR A 189 21.96 -7.44 -15.88
N TYR A 190 22.25 -8.64 -15.37
CA TYR A 190 21.65 -9.88 -15.82
C TYR A 190 21.48 -10.87 -14.69
N TYR A 191 20.51 -11.76 -14.85
CA TYR A 191 20.33 -12.92 -13.98
C TYR A 191 19.67 -14.06 -14.75
N THR A 192 19.66 -15.25 -14.15
CA THR A 192 18.94 -16.38 -14.68
C THR A 192 17.71 -16.61 -13.81
N GLU A 193 16.55 -16.34 -14.38
CA GLU A 193 15.28 -16.65 -13.77
C GLU A 193 14.95 -18.14 -14.00
N ASN A 194 14.34 -18.81 -13.01
CA ASN A 194 14.20 -20.26 -13.00
C ASN A 194 13.34 -20.79 -14.15
N ASP A 195 12.24 -20.09 -14.46
CA ASP A 195 11.25 -20.53 -15.44
C ASP A 195 11.41 -19.85 -16.80
N TYR A 196 12.01 -18.64 -16.84
CA TYR A 196 12.12 -17.80 -18.03
C TYR A 196 13.55 -17.65 -18.55
N GLY A 197 14.55 -18.24 -17.85
CA GLY A 197 15.91 -18.32 -18.32
C GLY A 197 16.71 -17.03 -18.13
N TYR A 198 17.63 -16.77 -19.06
CA TYR A 198 18.54 -15.64 -19.01
C TYR A 198 17.84 -14.33 -19.36
N ILE A 199 17.93 -13.36 -18.46
CA ILE A 199 17.34 -12.03 -18.61
C ILE A 199 18.47 -11.01 -18.43
N GLU A 200 18.58 -10.05 -19.35
CA GLU A 200 19.59 -9.00 -19.35
C GLU A 200 18.94 -7.66 -19.74
N VAL A 201 19.36 -6.59 -19.11
CA VAL A 201 18.98 -5.21 -19.44
C VAL A 201 20.21 -4.33 -19.38
N ASP A 202 20.38 -3.51 -20.41
CA ASP A 202 21.27 -2.35 -20.41
C ASP A 202 20.47 -1.10 -20.09
N PHE A 203 20.71 -0.53 -18.90
CA PHE A 203 20.00 0.66 -18.45
C PHE A 203 20.56 1.94 -19.08
N GLU A 204 21.82 1.96 -19.49
CA GLU A 204 22.48 3.11 -20.08
C GLU A 204 21.96 3.40 -21.50
N ASP A 205 21.63 2.35 -22.25
CA ASP A 205 21.02 2.46 -23.58
C ASP A 205 19.52 2.78 -23.54
N ALA A 206 18.86 2.65 -22.37
CA ALA A 206 17.44 2.91 -22.21
C ALA A 206 17.13 4.40 -22.07
N PHE A 207 16.04 4.86 -22.68
CA PHE A 207 15.45 6.17 -22.47
C PHE A 207 14.08 6.04 -21.78
N TYR A 208 13.96 6.58 -20.58
CA TYR A 208 12.71 6.59 -19.81
C TYR A 208 11.93 7.88 -20.10
N ASP A 209 11.03 7.79 -21.05
CA ASP A 209 10.21 8.90 -21.53
C ASP A 209 9.04 9.18 -20.57
N PHE A 210 9.33 9.81 -19.43
CA PHE A 210 8.35 10.11 -18.39
C PHE A 210 7.21 11.01 -18.87
N ASP A 211 7.44 11.88 -19.84
CA ASP A 211 6.41 12.78 -20.37
C ASP A 211 5.34 12.04 -21.18
N ASN A 212 5.66 10.85 -21.69
CA ASN A 212 4.74 9.95 -22.38
C ASN A 212 4.27 8.75 -21.54
N MET A 213 4.58 8.74 -20.22
CA MET A 213 4.02 7.80 -19.25
C MET A 213 2.72 8.38 -18.69
N ALA A 214 1.57 7.81 -19.08
CA ALA A 214 0.31 8.19 -18.46
C ALA A 214 0.23 7.68 -17.01
N ALA A 215 -0.31 8.50 -16.12
CA ALA A 215 -0.43 8.15 -14.70
C ALA A 215 -1.41 6.99 -14.43
N THR A 216 -2.49 6.87 -15.23
CA THR A 216 -3.64 6.01 -14.93
C THR A 216 -3.84 4.83 -15.89
N TYR A 217 -3.04 4.73 -16.96
CA TYR A 217 -3.07 3.61 -17.88
C TYR A 217 -1.68 3.31 -18.44
N ALA A 218 -1.44 2.05 -18.78
CA ALA A 218 -0.14 1.61 -19.26
C ALA A 218 0.17 2.16 -20.66
N THR A 219 1.38 2.67 -20.83
CA THR A 219 1.97 3.10 -22.09
C THR A 219 3.25 2.32 -22.35
N SER A 220 3.76 2.30 -23.58
CA SER A 220 5.03 1.62 -23.87
C SER A 220 6.20 2.10 -22.99
N PRO A 221 6.37 3.42 -22.71
CA PRO A 221 7.39 3.88 -21.78
C PRO A 221 7.20 3.35 -20.36
N SER A 222 5.98 3.33 -19.80
CA SER A 222 5.74 2.80 -18.45
C SER A 222 5.95 1.28 -18.38
N GLN A 223 5.61 0.54 -19.43
CA GLN A 223 5.86 -0.90 -19.55
C GLN A 223 7.36 -1.21 -19.58
N LEU A 224 8.14 -0.40 -20.30
CA LEU A 224 9.61 -0.49 -20.30
C LEU A 224 10.19 -0.25 -18.90
N LEU A 225 9.75 0.82 -18.24
CA LEU A 225 10.21 1.16 -16.90
C LEU A 225 9.91 0.02 -15.90
N LEU A 226 8.68 -0.51 -15.90
CA LEU A 226 8.27 -1.64 -15.05
C LEU A 226 9.10 -2.90 -15.30
N PHE A 227 9.42 -3.21 -16.55
CA PHE A 227 10.30 -4.34 -16.88
C PHE A 227 11.71 -4.10 -16.35
N HIS A 228 12.29 -2.92 -16.59
CA HIS A 228 13.65 -2.59 -16.17
C HIS A 228 13.80 -2.55 -14.64
N THR A 229 12.85 -1.97 -13.92
CA THR A 229 12.85 -1.99 -12.45
C THR A 229 12.72 -3.42 -11.90
N GLY A 230 11.92 -4.28 -12.52
CA GLY A 230 11.85 -5.70 -12.18
C GLY A 230 13.18 -6.42 -12.39
N VAL A 231 13.85 -6.22 -13.54
CA VAL A 231 15.16 -6.83 -13.81
C VAL A 231 16.24 -6.33 -12.85
N SER A 232 16.22 -5.05 -12.50
CA SER A 232 17.20 -4.43 -11.61
C SER A 232 17.25 -5.04 -10.21
N VAL A 233 16.18 -5.71 -9.79
CA VAL A 233 16.03 -6.37 -8.48
C VAL A 233 16.02 -7.91 -8.59
N ASN A 234 16.34 -8.48 -9.77
CA ASN A 234 16.27 -9.91 -10.05
C ASN A 234 14.88 -10.49 -9.70
N MET A 235 13.83 -9.88 -10.24
CA MET A 235 12.45 -10.29 -9.94
C MET A 235 12.26 -11.80 -10.19
N ASP A 236 11.77 -12.49 -9.18
CA ASP A 236 11.30 -13.87 -9.26
C ASP A 236 9.86 -13.83 -9.79
N TYR A 237 9.70 -14.11 -11.10
CA TYR A 237 8.43 -13.99 -11.80
C TYR A 237 7.56 -15.23 -11.60
N ASP A 238 6.47 -15.10 -10.85
CA ASP A 238 5.51 -16.17 -10.58
C ASP A 238 4.07 -15.69 -10.77
N ASN A 239 3.20 -16.57 -11.30
CA ASN A 239 1.79 -16.27 -11.57
C ASN A 239 0.97 -16.05 -10.28
N SER A 240 1.41 -16.56 -9.14
CA SER A 240 0.79 -16.35 -7.84
C SER A 240 1.26 -15.04 -7.16
N GLY A 241 2.35 -14.43 -7.67
CA GLY A 241 2.90 -13.19 -7.17
C GLY A 241 4.40 -13.09 -7.38
N SER A 242 4.85 -12.15 -8.21
CA SER A 242 6.27 -11.91 -8.47
C SER A 242 6.92 -11.18 -7.30
N GLY A 243 8.10 -11.64 -6.88
CA GLY A 243 8.78 -11.21 -5.65
C GLY A 243 10.19 -10.69 -5.87
N ALA A 244 10.57 -9.67 -5.07
CA ALA A 244 11.92 -9.14 -4.97
C ALA A 244 12.12 -8.42 -3.62
N TYR A 245 13.36 -8.05 -3.31
CA TYR A 245 13.66 -7.33 -2.07
C TYR A 245 13.57 -5.80 -2.27
N VAL A 246 12.93 -5.11 -1.34
CA VAL A 246 13.06 -3.64 -1.22
C VAL A 246 14.37 -3.31 -0.51
N VAL A 247 14.61 -3.95 0.65
CA VAL A 247 15.86 -3.90 1.43
C VAL A 247 16.12 -5.26 2.06
N GLY A 248 17.31 -5.46 2.63
CA GLY A 248 17.64 -6.68 3.40
C GLY A 248 18.05 -7.88 2.56
N GLY A 249 18.04 -7.80 1.24
CA GLY A 249 18.50 -8.79 0.27
C GLY A 249 19.38 -8.16 -0.81
N TYR A 250 19.88 -8.97 -1.76
CA TYR A 250 20.70 -8.51 -2.87
C TYR A 250 20.38 -9.29 -4.15
N PRO A 251 20.16 -8.60 -5.31
CA PRO A 251 19.92 -7.15 -5.37
C PRO A 251 18.60 -6.75 -4.68
N SER A 252 18.41 -5.45 -4.49
CA SER A 252 17.20 -4.88 -3.86
C SER A 252 16.84 -3.55 -4.50
N ALA A 253 15.64 -3.04 -4.25
CA ALA A 253 15.25 -1.70 -4.71
C ALA A 253 16.22 -0.63 -4.20
N PHE A 254 16.62 -0.70 -2.92
CA PHE A 254 17.62 0.19 -2.34
C PHE A 254 18.93 0.22 -3.14
N TYR A 255 19.47 -0.97 -3.47
CA TYR A 255 20.67 -1.09 -4.29
C TYR A 255 20.45 -0.58 -5.71
N ALA A 256 19.35 -0.96 -6.34
CA ALA A 256 19.07 -0.63 -7.74
C ALA A 256 18.85 0.86 -7.97
N MET A 257 18.16 1.55 -7.05
CA MET A 257 17.94 3.00 -7.14
C MET A 257 19.25 3.78 -7.16
N GLU A 258 20.22 3.41 -6.32
CA GLU A 258 21.54 4.04 -6.30
C GLU A 258 22.41 3.66 -7.52
N ASN A 259 22.48 2.38 -7.86
CA ASN A 259 23.49 1.88 -8.78
C ASN A 259 23.07 1.87 -10.25
N PHE A 260 21.77 1.72 -10.52
CA PHE A 260 21.24 1.67 -11.88
C PHE A 260 20.40 2.90 -12.25
N PHE A 261 19.78 3.55 -11.26
CA PHE A 261 18.85 4.65 -11.51
C PHE A 261 19.33 6.01 -11.00
N ALA A 262 20.62 6.13 -10.71
CA ALA A 262 21.31 7.39 -10.39
C ALA A 262 20.70 8.20 -9.24
N TYR A 263 20.02 7.54 -8.29
CA TYR A 263 19.61 8.18 -7.05
C TYR A 263 20.83 8.43 -6.15
N SER A 264 20.71 9.40 -5.25
CA SER A 264 21.80 9.79 -4.36
C SER A 264 22.23 8.63 -3.45
N SER A 265 23.53 8.52 -3.18
CA SER A 265 24.07 7.65 -2.13
C SER A 265 23.66 8.05 -0.71
N ASP A 266 22.99 9.19 -0.54
CA ASP A 266 22.38 9.60 0.73
C ASP A 266 21.02 8.91 0.98
N ILE A 267 20.51 8.16 0.00
CA ILE A 267 19.33 7.30 0.21
C ILE A 267 19.58 6.38 1.40
N SER A 268 18.58 6.22 2.27
CA SER A 268 18.70 5.41 3.47
C SER A 268 17.42 4.62 3.72
N TYR A 269 17.49 3.63 4.59
CA TYR A 269 16.31 2.88 5.00
C TYR A 269 16.23 2.76 6.52
N GLN A 270 15.02 2.54 7.02
CA GLN A 270 14.74 2.35 8.44
C GLN A 270 13.94 1.07 8.65
N TRP A 271 14.32 0.30 9.66
CA TRP A 271 13.55 -0.85 10.10
C TRP A 271 12.55 -0.44 11.18
N LYS A 272 11.28 -0.78 11.00
CA LYS A 272 10.20 -0.50 11.97
C LYS A 272 10.57 -1.02 13.37
N ASP A 273 11.17 -2.20 13.46
CA ASP A 273 11.54 -2.85 14.73
C ASP A 273 12.58 -2.08 15.55
N ASN A 274 13.28 -1.12 14.94
CA ASN A 274 14.25 -0.26 15.63
C ASN A 274 13.62 0.99 16.25
N HIS A 275 12.32 1.19 16.09
CA HIS A 275 11.59 2.39 16.46
C HIS A 275 10.28 2.06 17.16
N THR A 276 9.82 2.94 18.01
CA THR A 276 8.42 2.94 18.45
C THR A 276 7.50 3.33 17.29
N ASP A 277 6.22 3.04 17.39
CA ASP A 277 5.23 3.39 16.35
C ASP A 277 5.22 4.89 16.04
N ASN A 278 5.33 5.71 17.09
CA ASN A 278 5.37 7.16 16.93
C ASN A 278 6.64 7.63 16.21
N GLU A 279 7.81 7.14 16.61
CA GLU A 279 9.08 7.49 15.96
C GLU A 279 9.09 7.08 14.49
N TYR A 280 8.63 5.86 14.18
CA TYR A 280 8.58 5.38 12.79
C TYR A 280 7.62 6.20 11.93
N ARG A 281 6.44 6.53 12.47
CA ARG A 281 5.49 7.43 11.83
C ARG A 281 6.08 8.81 11.58
N ASP A 282 6.77 9.39 12.57
CA ASP A 282 7.37 10.72 12.47
C ASP A 282 8.50 10.76 11.42
N ILE A 283 9.26 9.65 11.26
CA ILE A 283 10.25 9.50 10.18
C ILE A 283 9.55 9.58 8.81
N ILE A 284 8.47 8.81 8.61
CA ILE A 284 7.72 8.82 7.34
C ILE A 284 7.12 10.21 7.09
N LYS A 285 6.46 10.81 8.08
CA LYS A 285 5.88 12.16 7.97
C LYS A 285 6.92 13.20 7.61
N ASN A 286 8.11 13.14 8.21
CA ASN A 286 9.21 14.04 7.88
C ASN A 286 9.65 13.94 6.41
N GLU A 287 9.67 12.74 5.81
CA GLU A 287 9.97 12.58 4.40
C GLU A 287 8.86 13.19 3.53
N LEU A 288 7.61 12.92 3.86
CA LEU A 288 6.45 13.44 3.13
C LEU A 288 6.33 14.98 3.23
N ASP A 289 6.60 15.56 4.40
CA ASP A 289 6.69 17.03 4.60
C ASP A 289 7.72 17.72 3.68
N HIS A 290 8.73 16.96 3.25
CA HIS A 290 9.74 17.41 2.30
C HIS A 290 9.47 16.96 0.86
N ASN A 291 8.26 16.53 0.57
CA ASN A 291 7.83 16.02 -0.74
C ASN A 291 8.67 14.84 -1.22
N ARG A 292 9.04 13.93 -0.32
CA ARG A 292 9.79 12.71 -0.63
C ARG A 292 8.93 11.48 -0.35
N PRO A 293 8.34 10.85 -1.38
CA PRO A 293 7.61 9.60 -1.21
C PRO A 293 8.55 8.49 -0.74
N VAL A 294 8.02 7.57 0.08
CA VAL A 294 8.80 6.53 0.76
C VAL A 294 8.39 5.16 0.25
N ILE A 295 9.32 4.41 -0.36
CA ILE A 295 9.10 3.00 -0.68
C ILE A 295 9.14 2.19 0.61
N SER A 296 8.11 1.40 0.85
CA SER A 296 7.96 0.58 2.04
C SER A 296 7.79 -0.90 1.69
N GLN A 297 8.09 -1.76 2.64
CA GLN A 297 7.78 -3.20 2.57
C GLN A 297 7.24 -3.69 3.90
N GLY A 298 6.40 -4.72 3.84
CA GLY A 298 5.91 -5.42 5.01
C GLY A 298 5.72 -6.90 4.73
N TYR A 299 5.74 -7.69 5.81
CA TYR A 299 5.48 -9.12 5.78
C TYR A 299 4.39 -9.42 6.79
N GLY A 300 3.38 -10.18 6.38
CA GLY A 300 2.37 -10.66 7.30
C GLY A 300 2.94 -11.65 8.31
N SER A 301 2.29 -11.79 9.45
CA SER A 301 2.65 -12.77 10.50
C SER A 301 2.40 -14.24 10.10
N GLY A 302 1.82 -14.48 8.93
CA GLY A 302 1.51 -15.79 8.37
C GLY A 302 2.49 -16.25 7.29
N GLN A 303 2.14 -17.34 6.59
CA GLN A 303 2.92 -17.89 5.47
C GLN A 303 2.73 -17.10 4.15
N GLY A 304 2.12 -15.93 4.19
CA GLY A 304 1.98 -15.05 3.03
C GLY A 304 3.29 -14.35 2.69
N GLY A 305 3.52 -14.09 1.40
CA GLY A 305 4.65 -13.31 0.92
C GLY A 305 4.63 -11.88 1.43
N GLY A 306 5.76 -11.17 1.34
CA GLY A 306 5.84 -9.74 1.61
C GLY A 306 5.16 -8.93 0.53
N HIS A 307 4.89 -7.65 0.82
CA HIS A 307 4.38 -6.70 -0.14
C HIS A 307 5.16 -5.39 -0.09
N ALA A 308 5.32 -4.73 -1.24
CA ALA A 308 5.91 -3.40 -1.34
C ALA A 308 4.86 -2.37 -1.77
N TRP A 309 4.93 -1.18 -1.19
CA TRP A 309 4.07 -0.03 -1.50
C TRP A 309 4.78 1.29 -1.24
N ASN A 310 4.13 2.39 -1.54
CA ASN A 310 4.65 3.72 -1.27
C ASN A 310 3.79 4.44 -0.23
N PHE A 311 4.44 5.19 0.67
CA PHE A 311 3.79 6.27 1.40
C PHE A 311 4.03 7.56 0.62
N ASP A 312 2.97 8.28 0.30
CA ASP A 312 3.03 9.51 -0.49
C ASP A 312 2.13 10.64 0.03
N GLY A 313 1.45 10.40 1.16
CA GLY A 313 0.63 11.38 1.85
C GLY A 313 0.19 10.91 3.24
N TYR A 314 -0.40 11.78 4.03
CA TYR A 314 -0.97 11.48 5.34
C TYR A 314 -1.95 12.56 5.78
#